data_ddc51ba0638a5a42cc9e227cbcbd6a33
#
_entry.id   ddc51ba0638a5a42cc9e227cbcbd6a33
#
_cell.length_a   1.000
_cell.length_b   1.000
_cell.length_c   1.000
_cell.angle_alpha   90.00
_cell.angle_beta   90.00
_cell.angle_gamma   90.00
#
_symmetry.space_group_name_H-M   'P 1'
#
loop_
_entity.id
_entity.type
_entity.pdbx_description
1 polymer ?
#
loop_
_entity_poly.entity_id
_entity_poly.type
_entity_poly.pdbx_seq_one_letter_code
_entity_poly.pdbx_strand_id
1 'polypeptide(L)'
;MSIYKSKLNEEKIKNILQEEYQIIAKKIEKIEEGTANIYIIFAEDEQKYILKEFDESRKEESIEKEIQIINFLRCRKISVPQYIKTKSNEFYIKYENEIIILQKFIDGYTIENNTGNHDKVIESATILGRIIKELQKYKKLDDENIIEKWFSKESLENKIIQMEDFKKSIKNDNKYKEVFLKDLEDKIEIAKKLKEKFDFSIISKMSIMNSHGDYSVQQLIYNNEK
;
A
#
# COMPACT_ATOMS: atom_id res chain seq x y z
N MET A 1 -8.93 -9.52 4.87
CA MET A 1 -8.75 -9.75 6.32
C MET A 1 -7.45 -9.09 6.74
N SER A 2 -7.48 -8.14 7.68
CA SER A 2 -6.24 -7.63 8.27
C SER A 2 -5.49 -8.78 8.94
N ILE A 3 -4.20 -8.91 8.63
CA ILE A 3 -3.32 -9.95 9.22
C ILE A 3 -3.09 -9.67 10.71
N TYR A 4 -3.33 -8.44 11.12
CA TYR A 4 -3.07 -7.94 12.46
C TYR A 4 -4.38 -7.66 13.21
N LYS A 5 -4.46 -8.12 14.48
CA LYS A 5 -5.63 -7.89 15.32
C LYS A 5 -5.54 -6.50 15.96
N SER A 6 -6.51 -5.63 15.66
CA SER A 6 -6.59 -4.30 16.25
C SER A 6 -6.58 -4.34 17.78
N LYS A 7 -5.86 -3.39 18.37
CA LYS A 7 -5.88 -3.08 19.81
C LYS A 7 -6.93 -2.01 20.17
N LEU A 8 -7.51 -1.37 19.14
CA LEU A 8 -8.53 -0.36 19.31
C LEU A 8 -9.92 -1.01 19.42
N ASN A 9 -10.69 -0.55 20.39
CA ASN A 9 -12.13 -0.75 20.44
C ASN A 9 -12.83 0.58 20.16
N GLU A 10 -14.15 0.57 20.04
CA GLU A 10 -14.94 1.76 19.71
C GLU A 10 -14.74 2.91 20.71
N GLU A 11 -14.65 2.62 21.99
CA GLU A 11 -14.44 3.61 23.05
C GLU A 11 -13.08 4.30 22.91
N LYS A 12 -12.00 3.51 22.70
CA LYS A 12 -10.65 4.04 22.48
C LYS A 12 -10.61 4.93 21.24
N ILE A 13 -11.23 4.51 20.13
CA ILE A 13 -11.30 5.31 18.91
C ILE A 13 -12.01 6.64 19.18
N LYS A 14 -13.15 6.65 19.88
CA LYS A 14 -13.87 7.87 20.27
C LYS A 14 -12.99 8.82 21.08
N ASN A 15 -12.29 8.28 22.08
CA ASN A 15 -11.38 9.08 22.92
C ASN A 15 -10.25 9.69 22.08
N ILE A 16 -9.59 8.91 21.25
CA ILE A 16 -8.53 9.38 20.35
C ILE A 16 -9.04 10.50 19.43
N LEU A 17 -10.21 10.31 18.81
CA LEU A 17 -10.79 11.31 17.92
C LEU A 17 -11.11 12.62 18.65
N GLN A 18 -11.66 12.53 19.85
CA GLN A 18 -12.00 13.70 20.66
C GLN A 18 -10.76 14.42 21.19
N GLU A 19 -9.81 13.66 21.76
CA GLU A 19 -8.63 14.22 22.42
C GLU A 19 -7.63 14.77 21.43
N GLU A 20 -7.39 14.06 20.30
CA GLU A 20 -6.34 14.41 19.36
C GLU A 20 -6.82 15.23 18.16
N TYR A 21 -8.06 15.03 17.72
CA TYR A 21 -8.59 15.67 16.52
C TYR A 21 -9.77 16.59 16.76
N GLN A 22 -10.29 16.67 18.00
CA GLN A 22 -11.50 17.42 18.35
C GLN A 22 -12.74 17.00 17.54
N ILE A 23 -12.82 15.72 17.21
CA ILE A 23 -13.90 15.12 16.43
C ILE A 23 -14.75 14.25 17.35
N ILE A 24 -16.07 14.47 17.36
CA ILE A 24 -17.02 13.63 18.07
C ILE A 24 -17.63 12.63 17.10
N ALA A 25 -17.37 11.34 17.32
CA ALA A 25 -17.87 10.28 16.46
C ALA A 25 -19.26 9.82 16.89
N LYS A 26 -20.25 9.88 15.97
CA LYS A 26 -21.59 9.29 16.13
C LYS A 26 -21.58 7.79 15.93
N LYS A 27 -20.85 7.32 14.89
CA LYS A 27 -20.80 5.92 14.48
C LYS A 27 -19.42 5.58 13.96
N ILE A 28 -19.01 4.35 14.23
CA ILE A 28 -17.73 3.79 13.74
C ILE A 28 -18.03 2.46 13.07
N GLU A 29 -17.55 2.28 11.86
CA GLU A 29 -17.68 1.04 11.10
C GLU A 29 -16.29 0.53 10.74
N LYS A 30 -16.00 -0.74 11.06
CA LYS A 30 -14.74 -1.38 10.69
C LYS A 30 -14.84 -1.92 9.26
N ILE A 31 -13.79 -1.69 8.46
CA ILE A 31 -13.61 -2.33 7.16
C ILE A 31 -12.77 -3.59 7.37
N GLU A 32 -13.30 -4.74 6.96
CA GLU A 32 -12.64 -6.04 7.15
C GLU A 32 -11.57 -6.35 6.10
N GLU A 33 -11.41 -5.51 5.10
CA GLU A 33 -10.47 -5.68 4.00
C GLU A 33 -9.23 -4.79 4.19
N GLY A 34 -8.06 -5.27 3.73
CA GLY A 34 -6.80 -4.51 3.73
C GLY A 34 -5.73 -5.06 4.68
N THR A 35 -4.55 -4.46 4.61
CA THR A 35 -3.37 -4.81 5.42
C THR A 35 -3.28 -4.05 6.73
N ALA A 36 -3.99 -2.93 6.85
CA ALA A 36 -4.17 -2.16 8.08
C ALA A 36 -5.57 -2.37 8.67
N ASN A 37 -5.76 -2.07 9.94
CA ASN A 37 -7.11 -1.95 10.49
C ASN A 37 -7.68 -0.58 10.08
N ILE A 38 -8.82 -0.60 9.40
CA ILE A 38 -9.44 0.59 8.81
C ILE A 38 -10.83 0.78 9.39
N TYR A 39 -11.14 2.01 9.78
CA TYR A 39 -12.44 2.39 10.34
C TYR A 39 -13.01 3.60 9.60
N ILE A 40 -14.28 3.52 9.23
CA ILE A 40 -15.07 4.66 8.76
C ILE A 40 -15.65 5.35 10.00
N ILE A 41 -15.38 6.62 10.10
CA ILE A 41 -15.87 7.47 11.20
C ILE A 41 -16.96 8.38 10.66
N PHE A 42 -18.14 8.33 11.25
CA PHE A 42 -19.24 9.26 11.01
C PHE A 42 -19.27 10.26 12.17
N ALA A 43 -18.91 11.49 11.90
CA ALA A 43 -18.82 12.53 12.92
C ALA A 43 -20.16 13.28 13.13
N GLU A 44 -20.29 14.00 14.24
CA GLU A 44 -21.48 14.79 14.56
C GLU A 44 -21.72 15.96 13.60
N ASP A 45 -20.63 16.51 13.02
CA ASP A 45 -20.66 17.57 12.03
C ASP A 45 -21.00 17.09 10.61
N GLU A 46 -21.56 15.86 10.48
CA GLU A 46 -21.91 15.19 9.23
C GLU A 46 -20.70 14.88 8.31
N GLN A 47 -19.48 15.15 8.75
CA GLN A 47 -18.27 14.75 8.02
C GLN A 47 -17.97 13.27 8.23
N LYS A 48 -17.31 12.67 7.23
CA LYS A 48 -16.81 11.30 7.32
C LYS A 48 -15.29 11.31 7.25
N TYR A 49 -14.69 10.39 7.97
CA TYR A 49 -13.24 10.20 8.01
C TYR A 49 -12.89 8.73 7.91
N ILE A 50 -11.64 8.46 7.54
CA ILE A 50 -11.03 7.14 7.62
C ILE A 50 -9.92 7.19 8.67
N LEU A 51 -10.04 6.36 9.69
CA LEU A 51 -8.96 6.11 10.64
C LEU A 51 -8.26 4.82 10.23
N LYS A 52 -6.93 4.87 10.14
CA LYS A 52 -6.08 3.70 9.87
C LYS A 52 -5.17 3.47 11.05
N GLU A 53 -5.17 2.23 11.54
CA GLU A 53 -4.26 1.73 12.57
C GLU A 53 -3.26 0.79 11.88
N PHE A 54 -1.99 1.14 11.94
CA PHE A 54 -0.89 0.32 11.41
C PHE A 54 -0.26 -0.46 12.56
N ASP A 55 0.12 -1.70 12.29
CA ASP A 55 0.83 -2.52 13.25
C ASP A 55 2.26 -2.02 13.52
N GLU A 56 2.89 -2.53 14.57
CA GLU A 56 4.24 -2.18 15.01
C GLU A 56 5.34 -2.45 13.97
N SER A 57 5.08 -3.25 12.93
CA SER A 57 6.04 -3.49 11.83
C SER A 57 6.18 -2.29 10.90
N ARG A 58 5.17 -1.40 10.89
CA ARG A 58 5.16 -0.20 10.07
C ARG A 58 6.02 0.89 10.71
N LYS A 59 7.19 1.11 10.16
CA LYS A 59 8.14 2.11 10.68
C LYS A 59 7.62 3.53 10.49
N GLU A 60 7.83 4.36 11.50
CA GLU A 60 7.49 5.79 11.51
C GLU A 60 8.02 6.54 10.30
N GLU A 61 9.30 6.34 9.96
CA GLU A 61 9.90 6.94 8.77
C GLU A 61 9.14 6.63 7.46
N SER A 62 8.56 5.43 7.37
CA SER A 62 7.76 5.03 6.20
C SER A 62 6.45 5.81 6.13
N ILE A 63 5.80 6.06 7.27
CA ILE A 63 4.58 6.86 7.37
C ILE A 63 4.89 8.32 7.05
N GLU A 64 5.97 8.88 7.59
CA GLU A 64 6.39 10.25 7.29
C GLU A 64 6.68 10.46 5.80
N LYS A 65 7.39 9.51 5.17
CA LYS A 65 7.64 9.54 3.73
C LYS A 65 6.34 9.48 2.94
N GLU A 66 5.40 8.60 3.31
CA GLU A 66 4.08 8.52 2.69
C GLU A 66 3.34 9.86 2.78
N ILE A 67 3.27 10.46 3.96
CA ILE A 67 2.62 11.75 4.19
C ILE A 67 3.25 12.86 3.34
N GLN A 68 4.58 12.92 3.28
CA GLN A 68 5.30 13.91 2.48
C GLN A 68 4.97 13.76 0.99
N ILE A 69 4.96 12.54 0.45
CA ILE A 69 4.63 12.25 -0.94
C ILE A 69 3.17 12.63 -1.25
N ILE A 70 2.24 12.24 -0.40
CA ILE A 70 0.81 12.56 -0.57
C ILE A 70 0.59 14.07 -0.56
N ASN A 71 1.19 14.80 0.38
CA ASN A 71 1.10 16.25 0.44
C ASN A 71 1.72 16.92 -0.80
N PHE A 72 2.86 16.42 -1.27
CA PHE A 72 3.48 16.89 -2.51
C PHE A 72 2.56 16.72 -3.72
N LEU A 73 1.94 15.54 -3.88
CA LEU A 73 1.00 15.26 -4.97
C LEU A 73 -0.26 16.15 -4.88
N ARG A 74 -0.79 16.36 -3.67
CA ARG A 74 -1.92 17.27 -3.44
C ARG A 74 -1.62 18.70 -3.85
N CYS A 75 -0.45 19.23 -3.50
CA CYS A 75 0.00 20.58 -3.93
C CYS A 75 0.06 20.69 -5.47
N ARG A 76 0.16 19.57 -6.18
CA ARG A 76 0.16 19.49 -7.65
C ARG A 76 -1.19 19.13 -8.25
N LYS A 77 -2.26 19.24 -7.46
CA LYS A 77 -3.64 18.98 -7.89
C LYS A 77 -3.86 17.54 -8.38
N ILE A 78 -3.10 16.59 -7.84
CA ILE A 78 -3.40 15.17 -7.98
C ILE A 78 -4.40 14.78 -6.89
N SER A 79 -5.47 14.13 -7.28
CA SER A 79 -6.49 13.62 -6.35
C SER A 79 -5.93 12.42 -5.58
N VAL A 80 -5.50 12.67 -4.35
CA VAL A 80 -5.00 11.67 -3.39
C VAL A 80 -5.61 11.97 -2.02
N PRO A 81 -5.58 11.03 -1.06
CA PRO A 81 -6.13 11.24 0.27
C PRO A 81 -5.65 12.52 0.95
N GLN A 82 -6.49 13.11 1.78
CA GLN A 82 -6.15 14.24 2.63
C GLN A 82 -6.01 13.79 4.08
N TYR A 83 -4.80 13.79 4.60
CA TYR A 83 -4.55 13.55 6.00
C TYR A 83 -5.00 14.74 6.85
N ILE A 84 -5.58 14.43 8.01
CA ILE A 84 -6.03 15.40 9.00
C ILE A 84 -4.95 15.50 10.07
N LYS A 85 -4.63 16.73 10.42
CA LYS A 85 -3.67 16.99 11.50
C LYS A 85 -4.33 16.91 12.86
N THR A 86 -3.58 16.44 13.83
CA THR A 86 -3.95 16.51 15.26
C THR A 86 -3.99 17.96 15.74
N LYS A 87 -4.49 18.19 16.92
CA LYS A 87 -4.43 19.50 17.62
C LYS A 87 -3.00 19.98 17.87
N SER A 88 -2.03 19.07 17.94
CA SER A 88 -0.58 19.36 18.04
C SER A 88 0.08 19.61 16.68
N ASN A 89 -0.71 19.66 15.58
CA ASN A 89 -0.24 19.88 14.21
C ASN A 89 0.55 18.72 13.60
N GLU A 90 0.46 17.53 14.18
CA GLU A 90 1.05 16.29 13.67
C GLU A 90 0.07 15.56 12.73
N PHE A 91 0.57 14.74 11.79
CA PHE A 91 -0.27 13.99 10.86
C PHE A 91 -0.61 12.58 11.35
N TYR A 92 0.00 12.13 12.42
CA TYR A 92 -0.24 10.82 13.02
C TYR A 92 -0.09 10.90 14.53
N ILE A 93 -0.57 9.89 15.20
CA ILE A 93 -0.34 9.69 16.63
C ILE A 93 0.29 8.31 16.85
N LYS A 94 1.05 8.20 17.93
CA LYS A 94 1.51 6.91 18.45
C LYS A 94 0.58 6.49 19.58
N TYR A 95 -0.01 5.32 19.43
CA TYR A 95 -0.83 4.71 20.46
C TYR A 95 -0.24 3.35 20.81
N GLU A 96 0.31 3.22 22.01
CA GLU A 96 1.17 2.09 22.38
C GLU A 96 2.33 1.95 21.37
N ASN A 97 2.38 0.86 20.57
CA ASN A 97 3.39 0.63 19.54
C ASN A 97 2.83 0.82 18.11
N GLU A 98 1.55 1.19 17.98
CA GLU A 98 0.90 1.39 16.69
C GLU A 98 0.95 2.86 16.27
N ILE A 99 0.88 3.06 14.96
CA ILE A 99 0.71 4.38 14.35
C ILE A 99 -0.72 4.51 13.86
N ILE A 100 -1.38 5.59 14.24
CA ILE A 100 -2.74 5.91 13.83
C ILE A 100 -2.72 7.19 13.01
N ILE A 101 -3.37 7.15 11.85
CA ILE A 101 -3.58 8.32 11.00
C ILE A 101 -5.07 8.52 10.73
N LEU A 102 -5.45 9.77 10.55
CA LEU A 102 -6.80 10.14 10.15
C LEU A 102 -6.75 10.83 8.79
N GLN A 103 -7.66 10.46 7.90
CA GLN A 103 -7.81 11.11 6.59
C GLN A 103 -9.27 11.43 6.32
N LYS A 104 -9.54 12.41 5.45
CA LYS A 104 -10.90 12.65 4.95
C LYS A 104 -11.40 11.43 4.20
N PHE A 105 -12.66 11.10 4.39
CA PHE A 105 -13.35 10.13 3.57
C PHE A 105 -13.50 10.67 2.14
N ILE A 106 -13.36 9.80 1.15
CA ILE A 106 -13.58 10.12 -0.26
C ILE A 106 -14.83 9.36 -0.68
N ASP A 107 -15.90 10.09 -1.02
CA ASP A 107 -17.12 9.50 -1.54
C ASP A 107 -16.89 8.96 -2.96
N GLY A 108 -17.42 7.78 -3.23
CA GLY A 108 -17.26 7.12 -4.52
C GLY A 108 -17.31 5.60 -4.40
N TYR A 109 -16.92 4.92 -5.46
CA TYR A 109 -16.88 3.47 -5.51
C TYR A 109 -15.53 2.96 -6.04
N THR A 110 -15.16 1.77 -5.65
CA THR A 110 -14.00 1.03 -6.17
C THR A 110 -14.44 0.02 -7.21
N ILE A 111 -13.52 -0.40 -8.06
CA ILE A 111 -13.75 -1.43 -9.08
C ILE A 111 -13.09 -2.72 -8.62
N GLU A 112 -13.82 -3.82 -8.67
CA GLU A 112 -13.26 -5.14 -8.38
C GLU A 112 -12.30 -5.59 -9.50
N ASN A 113 -11.40 -6.50 -9.16
CA ASN A 113 -10.48 -7.09 -10.14
C ASN A 113 -11.25 -7.69 -11.32
N ASN A 114 -10.74 -7.46 -12.53
CA ASN A 114 -11.28 -7.99 -13.79
C ASN A 114 -12.71 -7.54 -14.14
N THR A 115 -13.27 -6.51 -13.48
CA THR A 115 -14.60 -5.99 -13.77
C THR A 115 -14.57 -4.62 -14.46
N GLY A 116 -13.40 -3.98 -14.54
CA GLY A 116 -13.24 -2.68 -15.19
C GLY A 116 -13.46 -2.75 -16.70
N ASN A 117 -14.21 -1.79 -17.25
CA ASN A 117 -14.35 -1.62 -18.68
C ASN A 117 -13.15 -0.86 -19.27
N HIS A 118 -13.09 -0.78 -20.60
CA HIS A 118 -12.00 -0.12 -21.35
C HIS A 118 -11.80 1.35 -20.95
N ASP A 119 -12.86 2.10 -20.72
CA ASP A 119 -12.77 3.52 -20.36
C ASP A 119 -12.14 3.71 -18.98
N LYS A 120 -12.48 2.85 -18.02
CA LYS A 120 -11.88 2.86 -16.68
C LYS A 120 -10.40 2.47 -16.70
N VAL A 121 -10.00 1.59 -17.60
CA VAL A 121 -8.57 1.26 -17.80
C VAL A 121 -7.81 2.46 -18.34
N ILE A 122 -8.35 3.17 -19.33
CA ILE A 122 -7.74 4.39 -19.89
C ILE A 122 -7.67 5.50 -18.83
N GLU A 123 -8.75 5.72 -18.09
CA GLU A 123 -8.80 6.70 -17.01
C GLU A 123 -7.72 6.39 -15.95
N SER A 124 -7.65 5.14 -15.52
CA SER A 124 -6.63 4.65 -14.57
C SER A 124 -5.21 4.87 -15.08
N ALA A 125 -4.92 4.47 -16.33
CA ALA A 125 -3.60 4.67 -16.93
C ALA A 125 -3.24 6.17 -17.05
N THR A 126 -4.22 7.03 -17.36
CA THR A 126 -4.03 8.48 -17.43
C THR A 126 -3.67 9.06 -16.07
N ILE A 127 -4.35 8.64 -15.00
CA ILE A 127 -4.05 9.05 -13.63
C ILE A 127 -2.65 8.59 -13.23
N LEU A 128 -2.30 7.33 -13.50
CA LEU A 128 -0.95 6.81 -13.24
C LEU A 128 0.13 7.64 -13.95
N GLY A 129 -0.07 7.93 -15.23
CA GLY A 129 0.86 8.75 -16.01
C GLY A 129 1.06 10.15 -15.41
N ARG A 130 -0.01 10.77 -14.90
CA ARG A 130 0.06 12.05 -14.20
C ARG A 130 0.82 11.94 -12.87
N ILE A 131 0.54 10.90 -12.08
CA ILE A 131 1.25 10.64 -10.81
C ILE A 131 2.75 10.48 -11.08
N ILE A 132 3.14 9.62 -12.02
CA ILE A 132 4.55 9.38 -12.36
C ILE A 132 5.22 10.68 -12.82
N LYS A 133 4.57 11.46 -13.69
CA LYS A 133 5.10 12.74 -14.17
C LYS A 133 5.37 13.73 -13.02
N GLU A 134 4.49 13.80 -12.03
CA GLU A 134 4.70 14.67 -10.88
C GLU A 134 5.74 14.11 -9.92
N LEU A 135 5.77 12.79 -9.70
CA LEU A 135 6.78 12.14 -8.86
C LEU A 135 8.22 12.30 -9.38
N GLN A 136 8.42 12.49 -10.67
CA GLN A 136 9.74 12.82 -11.22
C GLN A 136 10.28 14.16 -10.72
N LYS A 137 9.41 15.07 -10.28
CA LYS A 137 9.77 16.38 -9.72
C LYS A 137 10.01 16.32 -8.21
N TYR A 138 9.68 15.21 -7.58
CA TYR A 138 9.95 14.95 -6.17
C TYR A 138 11.42 14.57 -5.99
N LYS A 139 12.00 14.91 -4.83
CA LYS A 139 13.35 14.42 -4.51
C LYS A 139 13.38 12.89 -4.67
N LYS A 140 14.50 12.39 -5.20
CA LYS A 140 14.69 10.94 -5.32
C LYS A 140 14.49 10.30 -3.93
N LEU A 141 13.61 9.32 -3.86
CA LEU A 141 13.45 8.54 -2.64
C LEU A 141 14.70 7.66 -2.53
N ASP A 142 15.49 7.91 -1.51
CA ASP A 142 16.73 7.16 -1.27
C ASP A 142 16.37 5.76 -0.80
N ASP A 143 16.32 4.84 -1.74
CA ASP A 143 16.56 3.43 -1.50
C ASP A 143 17.75 3.05 -2.36
N GLU A 144 18.95 3.41 -1.85
CA GLU A 144 20.21 3.25 -2.58
C GLU A 144 20.44 1.82 -3.07
N ASN A 145 19.78 0.85 -2.45
CA ASN A 145 19.95 -0.58 -2.70
C ASN A 145 18.75 -1.24 -3.39
N ILE A 146 17.77 -0.50 -3.93
CA ILE A 146 16.57 -1.12 -4.54
C ILE A 146 16.95 -2.01 -5.73
N ILE A 147 17.94 -1.61 -6.52
CA ILE A 147 18.42 -2.36 -7.68
C ILE A 147 19.08 -3.65 -7.20
N GLU A 148 20.00 -3.56 -6.25
CA GLU A 148 20.69 -4.74 -5.70
C GLU A 148 19.71 -5.69 -5.02
N LYS A 149 18.79 -5.15 -4.25
CA LYS A 149 17.79 -5.93 -3.51
C LYS A 149 16.82 -6.68 -4.40
N TRP A 150 16.39 -6.09 -5.52
CA TRP A 150 15.30 -6.64 -6.33
C TRP A 150 15.73 -7.12 -7.72
N PHE A 151 16.78 -6.54 -8.28
CA PHE A 151 17.13 -6.74 -9.70
C PHE A 151 18.58 -7.20 -9.91
N SER A 152 19.28 -7.63 -8.86
CA SER A 152 20.63 -8.20 -9.00
C SER A 152 20.58 -9.71 -9.26
N LYS A 153 21.67 -10.23 -9.83
CA LYS A 153 21.86 -11.68 -10.01
C LYS A 153 21.85 -12.41 -8.67
N GLU A 154 22.46 -11.80 -7.64
CA GLU A 154 22.48 -12.33 -6.27
C GLU A 154 21.08 -12.39 -5.65
N SER A 155 20.29 -11.34 -5.83
CA SER A 155 18.88 -11.34 -5.37
C SER A 155 18.07 -12.45 -6.01
N LEU A 156 18.25 -12.68 -7.32
CA LEU A 156 17.58 -13.77 -8.04
C LEU A 156 18.02 -15.15 -7.50
N GLU A 157 19.32 -15.31 -7.22
CA GLU A 157 19.89 -16.52 -6.63
C GLU A 157 19.30 -16.83 -5.27
N ASN A 158 19.22 -15.83 -4.40
CA ASN A 158 18.59 -15.94 -3.08
C ASN A 158 17.10 -16.33 -3.18
N LYS A 159 16.38 -15.79 -4.16
CA LYS A 159 14.98 -16.17 -4.41
C LYS A 159 14.84 -17.62 -4.90
N ILE A 160 15.76 -18.10 -5.72
CA ILE A 160 15.77 -19.52 -6.16
C ILE A 160 15.95 -20.42 -4.92
N ILE A 161 16.93 -20.12 -4.07
CA ILE A 161 17.16 -20.89 -2.83
C ILE A 161 15.91 -20.88 -1.95
N GLN A 162 15.30 -19.72 -1.72
CA GLN A 162 14.07 -19.62 -0.95
C GLN A 162 12.92 -20.46 -1.52
N MET A 163 12.74 -20.46 -2.85
CA MET A 163 11.73 -21.28 -3.50
C MET A 163 12.02 -22.77 -3.37
N GLU A 164 13.28 -23.20 -3.50
CA GLU A 164 13.70 -24.59 -3.31
C GLU A 164 13.50 -25.05 -1.86
N ASP A 165 13.77 -24.20 -0.88
CA ASP A 165 13.53 -24.51 0.53
C ASP A 165 12.03 -24.55 0.87
N PHE A 166 11.25 -23.61 0.32
CA PHE A 166 9.81 -23.63 0.47
C PHE A 166 9.21 -24.90 -0.13
N LYS A 167 9.69 -25.34 -1.30
CA LYS A 167 9.29 -26.60 -1.92
C LYS A 167 9.47 -27.80 -0.97
N LYS A 168 10.58 -27.87 -0.22
CA LYS A 168 10.87 -28.91 0.76
C LYS A 168 9.92 -28.85 1.98
N SER A 169 9.44 -27.66 2.32
CA SER A 169 8.58 -27.41 3.50
C SER A 169 7.11 -27.78 3.28
N ILE A 170 6.67 -27.99 2.04
CA ILE A 170 5.27 -28.29 1.73
C ILE A 170 4.89 -29.67 2.30
N LYS A 171 3.93 -29.66 3.25
CA LYS A 171 3.44 -30.88 3.93
C LYS A 171 2.66 -31.78 2.98
N ASN A 172 2.70 -33.09 3.28
CA ASN A 172 2.05 -34.11 2.46
C ASN A 172 0.52 -34.08 2.49
N ASP A 173 -0.06 -33.53 3.55
CA ASP A 173 -1.51 -33.43 3.78
C ASP A 173 -2.16 -32.20 3.13
N ASN A 174 -1.37 -31.35 2.46
CA ASN A 174 -1.91 -30.20 1.77
C ASN A 174 -2.61 -30.63 0.47
N LYS A 175 -3.94 -30.41 0.37
CA LYS A 175 -4.76 -30.78 -0.80
C LYS A 175 -4.32 -30.10 -2.12
N TYR A 176 -3.58 -29.02 -2.04
CA TYR A 176 -3.06 -28.29 -3.21
C TYR A 176 -1.59 -28.57 -3.49
N LYS A 177 -1.00 -29.57 -2.81
CA LYS A 177 0.43 -29.88 -2.89
C LYS A 177 0.95 -29.99 -4.31
N GLU A 178 0.28 -30.80 -5.14
CA GLU A 178 0.73 -31.04 -6.52
C GLU A 178 0.76 -29.75 -7.36
N VAL A 179 -0.27 -28.91 -7.22
CA VAL A 179 -0.36 -27.62 -7.91
C VAL A 179 0.75 -26.68 -7.46
N PHE A 180 0.99 -26.61 -6.14
CA PHE A 180 2.07 -25.77 -5.59
C PHE A 180 3.47 -26.26 -6.01
N LEU A 181 3.70 -27.56 -6.00
CA LEU A 181 4.98 -28.13 -6.42
C LEU A 181 5.25 -27.83 -7.88
N LYS A 182 4.27 -28.04 -8.76
CA LYS A 182 4.41 -27.73 -10.19
C LYS A 182 4.68 -26.26 -10.43
N ASP A 183 3.90 -25.36 -9.80
CA ASP A 183 4.08 -23.90 -9.93
C ASP A 183 5.48 -23.46 -9.45
N LEU A 184 5.98 -24.03 -8.35
CA LEU A 184 7.33 -23.76 -7.86
C LEU A 184 8.41 -24.27 -8.80
N GLU A 185 8.25 -25.48 -9.36
CA GLU A 185 9.20 -26.05 -10.35
C GLU A 185 9.30 -25.16 -11.58
N ASP A 186 8.16 -24.76 -12.15
CA ASP A 186 8.11 -23.86 -13.30
C ASP A 186 8.77 -22.51 -13.01
N LYS A 187 8.51 -21.92 -11.85
CA LYS A 187 9.11 -20.64 -11.40
C LYS A 187 10.63 -20.77 -11.20
N ILE A 188 11.08 -21.86 -10.58
CA ILE A 188 12.51 -22.12 -10.36
C ILE A 188 13.22 -22.29 -11.70
N GLU A 189 12.64 -23.01 -12.65
CA GLU A 189 13.21 -23.20 -13.99
C GLU A 189 13.32 -21.87 -14.73
N ILE A 190 12.25 -21.06 -14.72
CA ILE A 190 12.25 -19.71 -15.33
C ILE A 190 13.33 -18.84 -14.68
N ALA A 191 13.44 -18.85 -13.36
CA ALA A 191 14.42 -18.06 -12.63
C ALA A 191 15.86 -18.49 -12.94
N LYS A 192 16.13 -19.80 -13.06
CA LYS A 192 17.44 -20.34 -13.48
C LYS A 192 17.79 -19.91 -14.90
N LYS A 193 16.85 -20.02 -15.84
CA LYS A 193 17.05 -19.56 -17.24
C LYS A 193 17.32 -18.05 -17.29
N LEU A 194 16.60 -17.26 -16.48
CA LEU A 194 16.80 -15.82 -16.40
C LEU A 194 18.19 -15.49 -15.86
N LYS A 195 18.63 -16.16 -14.78
CA LYS A 195 19.96 -15.99 -14.20
C LYS A 195 21.10 -16.24 -15.20
N GLU A 196 20.93 -17.23 -16.10
CA GLU A 196 21.93 -17.61 -17.09
C GLU A 196 21.96 -16.69 -18.32
N LYS A 197 20.77 -16.25 -18.78
CA LYS A 197 20.61 -15.58 -20.07
C LYS A 197 20.48 -14.07 -20.00
N PHE A 198 20.09 -13.54 -18.87
CA PHE A 198 19.83 -12.10 -18.71
C PHE A 198 21.12 -11.34 -18.42
N ASP A 199 21.38 -10.29 -19.21
CA ASP A 199 22.47 -9.36 -18.93
C ASP A 199 22.07 -8.34 -17.87
N PHE A 200 22.40 -8.62 -16.62
CA PHE A 200 22.08 -7.74 -15.48
C PHE A 200 22.77 -6.37 -15.57
N SER A 201 23.81 -6.21 -16.40
CA SER A 201 24.44 -4.90 -16.60
C SER A 201 23.51 -3.87 -17.25
N ILE A 202 22.46 -4.32 -17.92
CA ILE A 202 21.44 -3.44 -18.51
C ILE A 202 20.71 -2.66 -17.44
N ILE A 203 20.47 -3.25 -16.26
CA ILE A 203 19.74 -2.61 -15.15
C ILE A 203 20.44 -1.32 -14.71
N SER A 204 21.78 -1.32 -14.62
CA SER A 204 22.53 -0.12 -14.23
C SER A 204 22.45 1.03 -15.26
N LYS A 205 22.05 0.72 -16.50
CA LYS A 205 21.88 1.71 -17.59
C LYS A 205 20.46 2.24 -17.67
N MET A 206 19.51 1.66 -16.92
CA MET A 206 18.13 2.13 -16.91
C MET A 206 17.97 3.42 -16.11
N SER A 207 17.08 4.28 -16.56
CA SER A 207 16.68 5.46 -15.79
C SER A 207 15.87 5.04 -14.55
N ILE A 208 16.30 5.49 -13.40
CA ILE A 208 15.60 5.26 -12.14
C ILE A 208 14.73 6.47 -11.82
N MET A 209 13.46 6.22 -11.57
CA MET A 209 12.49 7.26 -11.21
C MET A 209 11.57 6.79 -10.08
N ASN A 210 11.00 7.76 -9.35
CA ASN A 210 9.96 7.46 -8.39
C ASN A 210 8.71 6.96 -9.12
N SER A 211 8.11 5.90 -8.62
CA SER A 211 6.86 5.34 -9.13
C SER A 211 5.92 4.97 -7.98
N HIS A 212 4.67 4.63 -8.29
CA HIS A 212 3.71 4.17 -7.30
C HIS A 212 4.10 2.79 -6.73
N GLY A 213 4.71 1.93 -7.55
CA GLY A 213 5.23 0.62 -7.15
C GLY A 213 4.20 -0.51 -7.07
N ASP A 214 2.96 -0.21 -6.67
CA ASP A 214 1.86 -1.19 -6.50
C ASP A 214 0.52 -0.60 -6.96
N TYR A 215 0.48 -0.08 -8.19
CA TYR A 215 -0.73 0.57 -8.72
C TYR A 215 -1.68 -0.43 -9.36
N SER A 216 -2.95 -0.37 -8.94
CA SER A 216 -4.03 -1.14 -9.54
C SER A 216 -5.33 -0.31 -9.61
N VAL A 217 -6.25 -0.71 -10.48
CA VAL A 217 -7.57 -0.06 -10.62
C VAL A 217 -8.39 -0.10 -9.33
N GLN A 218 -8.17 -1.09 -8.49
CA GLN A 218 -8.83 -1.25 -7.19
C GLN A 218 -8.44 -0.18 -6.17
N GLN A 219 -7.30 0.46 -6.35
CA GLN A 219 -6.81 1.52 -5.44
C GLN A 219 -7.38 2.89 -5.79
N LEU A 220 -8.19 2.97 -6.85
CA LEU A 220 -8.86 4.19 -7.27
C LEU A 220 -10.28 4.24 -6.71
N ILE A 221 -10.66 5.43 -6.25
CA ILE A 221 -12.05 5.74 -5.92
C ILE A 221 -12.61 6.57 -7.06
N TYR A 222 -13.62 6.02 -7.72
CA TYR A 222 -14.31 6.66 -8.84
C TYR A 222 -15.50 7.46 -8.33
N ASN A 223 -15.70 8.64 -8.89
CA ASN A 223 -16.82 9.47 -8.54
C ASN A 223 -18.13 8.90 -9.12
N ASN A 224 -19.23 9.04 -8.37
CA ASN A 224 -20.56 8.64 -8.83
C ASN A 224 -21.16 9.64 -9.82
N GLU A 225 -20.57 10.83 -9.97
CA GLU A 225 -21.01 11.84 -10.95
C GLU A 225 -20.53 11.47 -12.34
N LYS A 226 -21.50 11.35 -13.25
CA LYS A 226 -21.28 11.15 -14.68
C LYS A 226 -20.95 12.48 -15.36
#